data_9769400986ab50f09d335891e05aeb22
#
_entry.id   9769400986ab50f09d335891e05aeb22
#
_cell.length_a   1.000
_cell.length_b   1.000
_cell.length_c   1.000
_cell.angle_alpha   90.00
_cell.angle_beta   90.00
_cell.angle_gamma   90.00
#
_symmetry.space_group_name_H-M   'P 1'
#
loop_
_entity.id
_entity.type
_entity.pdbx_description
1 polymer ?
#
loop_
_entity_poly.entity_id
_entity_poly.type
_entity_poly.pdbx_seq_one_letter_code
_entity_poly.pdbx_strand_id
1 'polypeptide(L)'
;LVNSCGEGEQCRNHQEQACLNGNVGTYNSTDVDGTITQGGYSQKVVVNENFVCRIPDSLDFDVAAPLLCAGITTYSPLANWNVHEGQNVAVLGLGGLGHMGVQIAVAMGANVTVLSRTTNKEAYAKELGASRLLATSEPDFFTNHRGEFDFILNTISAPIALRGYLGLLK
;
A
#
# COMPACT_ATOMS: atom_id res chain seq x y z
N LEU A 1 6.45 12.02 5.93
CA LEU A 1 7.16 13.29 5.75
C LEU A 1 6.56 14.37 6.63
N VAL A 2 7.35 15.37 7.01
CA VAL A 2 6.90 16.56 7.77
C VAL A 2 7.28 17.86 7.07
N ASN A 3 8.19 17.82 6.07
CA ASN A 3 8.59 18.99 5.30
C ASN A 3 9.27 18.59 3.96
N SER A 4 9.43 19.59 3.07
CA SER A 4 10.21 19.54 1.85
C SER A 4 10.65 20.95 1.47
N CYS A 5 11.41 21.13 0.37
CA CYS A 5 11.81 22.47 -0.06
C CYS A 5 10.66 23.37 -0.53
N GLY A 6 9.52 22.82 -0.91
CA GLY A 6 8.33 23.55 -1.38
C GLY A 6 8.47 24.21 -2.77
N GLU A 7 9.66 24.39 -3.29
CA GLU A 7 9.95 25.24 -4.45
C GLU A 7 10.32 24.46 -5.72
N GLY A 8 10.81 23.23 -5.58
CA GLY A 8 11.21 22.39 -6.71
C GLY A 8 10.02 21.93 -7.55
N GLU A 9 10.28 21.46 -8.76
CA GLU A 9 9.25 20.97 -9.70
C GLU A 9 8.38 19.87 -9.07
N GLN A 10 8.99 18.90 -8.36
CA GLN A 10 8.27 17.82 -7.70
C GLN A 10 7.33 18.36 -6.61
N CYS A 11 7.80 19.29 -5.80
CA CYS A 11 6.98 19.89 -4.73
C CYS A 11 5.82 20.70 -5.30
N ARG A 12 6.06 21.47 -6.37
CA ARG A 12 4.96 22.21 -7.07
C ARG A 12 3.94 21.30 -7.73
N ASN A 13 4.34 20.08 -8.07
CA ASN A 13 3.47 19.05 -8.63
C ASN A 13 2.88 18.10 -7.57
N HIS A 14 2.94 18.47 -6.29
CA HIS A 14 2.45 17.66 -5.16
C HIS A 14 3.11 16.27 -5.08
N GLN A 15 4.40 16.23 -5.36
CA GLN A 15 5.25 15.03 -5.28
C GLN A 15 6.42 15.26 -4.32
N GLU A 16 6.13 15.76 -3.13
CA GLU A 16 7.10 16.16 -2.11
C GLU A 16 7.99 14.97 -1.68
N GLN A 17 7.48 13.74 -1.76
CA GLN A 17 8.24 12.52 -1.51
C GLN A 17 9.41 12.34 -2.49
N ALA A 18 9.34 12.95 -3.67
CA ALA A 18 10.39 12.95 -4.69
C ALA A 18 11.15 14.29 -4.77
N CYS A 19 11.15 15.09 -3.71
CA CYS A 19 11.84 16.36 -3.66
C CYS A 19 13.34 16.19 -3.93
N LEU A 20 13.86 16.86 -4.97
CA LEU A 20 15.29 16.76 -5.37
C LEU A 20 16.24 17.42 -4.37
N ASN A 21 15.75 18.39 -3.57
CA ASN A 21 16.52 19.01 -2.49
C ASN A 21 16.44 18.23 -1.17
N GLY A 22 15.83 17.04 -1.20
CA GLY A 22 15.56 16.21 -0.04
C GLY A 22 14.21 16.52 0.61
N ASN A 23 13.57 15.48 1.09
CA ASN A 23 12.39 15.58 1.94
C ASN A 23 12.81 15.35 3.39
N VAL A 24 12.01 15.86 4.33
CA VAL A 24 12.27 15.71 5.77
C VAL A 24 11.43 14.56 6.31
N GLY A 25 12.10 13.54 6.82
CA GLY A 25 11.44 12.38 7.44
C GLY A 25 10.76 12.77 8.75
N THR A 26 9.72 12.03 9.15
CA THR A 26 8.96 12.28 10.38
C THR A 26 9.78 11.99 11.63
N TYR A 27 10.75 11.06 11.53
CA TYR A 27 11.54 10.60 12.68
C TYR A 27 13.03 10.73 12.39
N ASN A 28 13.77 11.30 13.37
CA ASN A 28 15.23 11.37 13.38
C ASN A 28 15.83 11.91 12.06
N SER A 29 15.16 12.89 11.49
CA SER A 29 15.63 13.66 10.33
C SER A 29 15.96 15.07 10.76
N THR A 30 16.74 15.80 9.96
CA THR A 30 17.00 17.22 10.20
C THR A 30 16.04 18.04 9.36
N ASP A 31 15.27 18.92 9.99
CA ASP A 31 14.37 19.86 9.31
C ASP A 31 15.16 21.00 8.66
N VAL A 32 14.50 21.80 7.84
CA VAL A 32 15.10 22.93 7.10
C VAL A 32 15.69 24.01 8.01
N ASP A 33 15.22 24.10 9.24
CA ASP A 33 15.72 25.01 10.28
C ASP A 33 16.86 24.41 11.14
N GLY A 34 17.28 23.18 10.85
CA GLY A 34 18.32 22.45 11.58
C GLY A 34 17.83 21.67 12.80
N THR A 35 16.53 21.69 13.12
CA THR A 35 15.98 20.90 14.24
C THR A 35 15.84 19.42 13.87
N ILE A 36 15.91 18.58 14.91
CA ILE A 36 15.71 17.12 14.73
C ILE A 36 14.25 16.78 14.91
N THR A 37 13.68 16.08 13.90
CA THR A 37 12.29 15.65 13.94
C THR A 37 12.12 14.46 14.89
N GLN A 38 11.17 14.57 15.83
CA GLN A 38 10.91 13.55 16.87
C GLN A 38 9.69 12.66 16.54
N GLY A 39 8.89 13.06 15.54
CA GLY A 39 7.69 12.32 15.14
C GLY A 39 6.57 12.32 16.17
N GLY A 40 5.68 11.34 16.07
CA GLY A 40 4.48 11.23 16.88
C GLY A 40 4.66 10.53 18.23
N TYR A 41 5.87 10.08 18.59
CA TYR A 41 6.15 9.51 19.92
C TYR A 41 6.35 10.63 20.98
N SER A 42 5.40 11.55 21.01
CA SER A 42 5.39 12.70 21.90
C SER A 42 3.95 13.17 22.13
N GLN A 43 3.76 13.95 23.19
CA GLN A 43 2.45 14.55 23.48
C GLN A 43 2.08 15.70 22.52
N LYS A 44 3.07 16.27 21.85
CA LYS A 44 2.92 17.36 20.89
C LYS A 44 3.95 17.23 19.78
N VAL A 45 3.54 17.54 18.57
CA VAL A 45 4.41 17.62 17.40
C VAL A 45 4.10 18.93 16.66
N VAL A 46 5.13 19.57 16.11
CA VAL A 46 5.00 20.71 15.21
C VAL A 46 5.40 20.24 13.83
N VAL A 47 4.51 20.41 12.86
CA VAL A 47 4.74 20.03 11.47
C VAL A 47 4.21 21.11 10.55
N ASN A 48 4.73 21.19 9.33
CA ASN A 48 4.20 22.06 8.30
C ASN A 48 2.78 21.62 7.92
N GLU A 49 1.83 22.54 7.87
CA GLU A 49 0.41 22.27 7.59
C GLU A 49 0.16 21.55 6.26
N ASN A 50 1.04 21.72 5.27
CA ASN A 50 0.97 21.03 3.99
C ASN A 50 1.22 19.52 4.09
N PHE A 51 1.73 19.03 5.21
CA PHE A 51 2.02 17.63 5.49
C PHE A 51 1.03 17.00 6.50
N VAL A 52 -0.09 17.67 6.75
CA VAL A 52 -1.14 17.19 7.66
C VAL A 52 -2.40 16.84 6.87
N CYS A 53 -2.94 15.66 7.12
CA CYS A 53 -4.23 15.24 6.56
C CYS A 53 -5.33 15.45 7.59
N ARG A 54 -6.43 16.09 7.18
CA ARG A 54 -7.62 16.16 8.01
C ARG A 54 -8.28 14.78 8.11
N ILE A 55 -8.51 14.31 9.31
CA ILE A 55 -9.29 13.11 9.59
C ILE A 55 -10.76 13.52 9.67
N PRO A 56 -11.68 12.88 8.92
CA PRO A 56 -13.12 13.14 9.03
C PRO A 56 -13.63 12.86 10.46
N ASP A 57 -14.56 13.68 10.94
CA ASP A 57 -15.13 13.53 12.29
C ASP A 57 -15.89 12.20 12.48
N SER A 58 -16.27 11.54 11.38
CA SER A 58 -16.93 10.23 11.37
C SER A 58 -15.98 9.04 11.50
N LEU A 59 -14.67 9.28 11.57
CA LEU A 59 -13.65 8.23 11.61
C LEU A 59 -12.86 8.33 12.91
N ASP A 60 -12.92 7.30 13.74
CA ASP A 60 -12.17 7.21 14.99
C ASP A 60 -10.65 7.16 14.73
N PHE A 61 -9.86 7.76 15.59
CA PHE A 61 -8.40 7.91 15.37
C PHE A 61 -7.65 6.58 15.36
N ASP A 62 -8.09 5.59 16.12
CA ASP A 62 -7.51 4.24 16.15
C ASP A 62 -7.75 3.50 14.84
N VAL A 63 -8.88 3.75 14.17
CA VAL A 63 -9.19 3.23 12.82
C VAL A 63 -8.47 4.03 11.74
N ALA A 64 -8.35 5.36 11.89
CA ALA A 64 -7.71 6.24 10.93
C ALA A 64 -6.19 6.01 10.83
N ALA A 65 -5.51 5.75 11.94
CA ALA A 65 -4.06 5.67 11.99
C ALA A 65 -3.46 4.64 11.00
N PRO A 66 -3.96 3.39 10.85
CA PRO A 66 -3.49 2.45 9.85
C PRO A 66 -3.69 2.91 8.41
N LEU A 67 -4.72 3.72 8.14
CA LEU A 67 -5.03 4.19 6.79
C LEU A 67 -3.97 5.16 6.25
N LEU A 68 -3.33 5.92 7.15
CA LEU A 68 -2.27 6.89 6.80
C LEU A 68 -0.92 6.21 6.44
N CYS A 69 -0.82 4.91 6.63
CA CYS A 69 0.34 4.12 6.24
C CYS A 69 -0.09 2.96 5.33
N ALA A 70 -0.66 1.90 5.88
CA ALA A 70 -1.06 0.71 5.14
C ALA A 70 -2.16 1.01 4.10
N GLY A 71 -3.09 1.91 4.42
CA GLY A 71 -4.14 2.33 3.50
C GLY A 71 -3.56 3.01 2.26
N ILE A 72 -2.86 4.14 2.42
CA ILE A 72 -2.30 4.87 1.28
C ILE A 72 -1.27 4.05 0.50
N THR A 73 -0.45 3.25 1.17
CA THR A 73 0.57 2.41 0.54
C THR A 73 -0.05 1.38 -0.41
N THR A 74 -1.21 0.84 -0.09
CA THR A 74 -1.92 -0.12 -0.93
C THR A 74 -2.89 0.55 -1.91
N TYR A 75 -3.49 1.67 -1.56
CA TYR A 75 -4.36 2.45 -2.44
C TYR A 75 -3.60 3.10 -3.60
N SER A 76 -2.46 3.75 -3.32
CA SER A 76 -1.71 4.53 -4.30
C SER A 76 -1.33 3.73 -5.56
N PRO A 77 -0.74 2.52 -5.49
CA PRO A 77 -0.46 1.75 -6.68
C PRO A 77 -1.72 1.30 -7.43
N LEU A 78 -2.78 0.93 -6.73
CA LEU A 78 -4.06 0.56 -7.36
C LEU A 78 -4.65 1.73 -8.16
N ALA A 79 -4.67 2.92 -7.57
CA ALA A 79 -5.16 4.14 -8.21
C ALA A 79 -4.26 4.60 -9.36
N ASN A 80 -2.93 4.61 -9.18
CA ASN A 80 -1.99 5.10 -10.18
C ASN A 80 -1.94 4.20 -11.43
N TRP A 81 -2.17 2.90 -11.28
CA TRP A 81 -2.27 1.95 -12.39
C TRP A 81 -3.71 1.75 -12.87
N ASN A 82 -4.62 2.63 -12.42
CA ASN A 82 -6.02 2.67 -12.87
C ASN A 82 -6.74 1.32 -12.71
N VAL A 83 -6.55 0.68 -11.56
CA VAL A 83 -7.32 -0.52 -11.21
C VAL A 83 -8.79 -0.13 -11.10
N HIS A 84 -9.66 -0.90 -11.76
CA HIS A 84 -11.09 -0.61 -11.88
C HIS A 84 -11.94 -1.88 -11.84
N GLU A 85 -13.26 -1.70 -11.88
CA GLU A 85 -14.25 -2.78 -11.87
C GLU A 85 -13.98 -3.82 -12.97
N GLY A 86 -14.09 -5.08 -12.59
CA GLY A 86 -13.95 -6.24 -13.47
C GLY A 86 -12.53 -6.71 -13.72
N GLN A 87 -11.49 -5.97 -13.32
CA GLN A 87 -10.11 -6.44 -13.44
C GLN A 87 -9.80 -7.55 -12.43
N ASN A 88 -8.96 -8.51 -12.85
CA ASN A 88 -8.45 -9.56 -11.98
C ASN A 88 -7.19 -9.07 -11.28
N VAL A 89 -7.30 -8.81 -9.99
CA VAL A 89 -6.20 -8.30 -9.15
C VAL A 89 -5.74 -9.40 -8.20
N ALA A 90 -4.43 -9.68 -8.20
CA ALA A 90 -3.83 -10.53 -7.20
C ALA A 90 -3.22 -9.70 -6.08
N VAL A 91 -3.49 -10.07 -4.82
CA VAL A 91 -2.80 -9.53 -3.64
C VAL A 91 -1.90 -10.62 -3.09
N LEU A 92 -0.58 -10.40 -3.18
CA LEU A 92 0.44 -11.33 -2.73
C LEU A 92 0.76 -11.08 -1.25
N GLY A 93 0.38 -12.03 -0.41
CA GLY A 93 0.46 -11.96 1.04
C GLY A 93 -0.82 -11.44 1.69
N LEU A 94 -1.16 -11.97 2.86
CA LEU A 94 -2.32 -11.56 3.67
C LEU A 94 -1.88 -11.26 5.11
N GLY A 95 -1.06 -10.24 5.23
CA GLY A 95 -0.68 -9.59 6.49
C GLY A 95 -1.38 -8.24 6.64
N GLY A 96 -0.84 -7.33 7.47
CA GLY A 96 -1.42 -6.01 7.72
C GLY A 96 -1.61 -5.16 6.44
N LEU A 97 -0.63 -5.12 5.55
CA LEU A 97 -0.77 -4.46 4.23
C LEU A 97 -1.71 -5.23 3.30
N GLY A 98 -1.57 -6.55 3.25
CA GLY A 98 -2.35 -7.38 2.32
C GLY A 98 -3.85 -7.30 2.59
N HIS A 99 -4.30 -7.31 3.86
CA HIS A 99 -5.73 -7.21 4.16
C HIS A 99 -6.30 -5.84 3.74
N MET A 100 -5.55 -4.74 3.90
CA MET A 100 -5.94 -3.42 3.38
C MET A 100 -6.00 -3.42 1.86
N GLY A 101 -4.99 -4.00 1.21
CA GLY A 101 -4.95 -4.13 -0.25
C GLY A 101 -6.14 -4.90 -0.83
N VAL A 102 -6.56 -5.99 -0.16
CA VAL A 102 -7.75 -6.75 -0.55
C VAL A 102 -9.01 -5.89 -0.45
N GLN A 103 -9.26 -5.27 0.71
CA GLN A 103 -10.47 -4.47 0.92
C GLN A 103 -10.55 -3.28 -0.04
N ILE A 104 -9.43 -2.58 -0.27
CA ILE A 104 -9.39 -1.44 -1.18
C ILE A 104 -9.62 -1.89 -2.63
N ALA A 105 -8.96 -2.95 -3.09
CA ALA A 105 -9.16 -3.46 -4.45
C ALA A 105 -10.60 -3.95 -4.68
N VAL A 106 -11.22 -4.61 -3.67
CA VAL A 106 -12.63 -5.00 -3.69
C VAL A 106 -13.54 -3.77 -3.78
N ALA A 107 -13.26 -2.74 -2.98
CA ALA A 107 -14.03 -1.48 -3.00
C ALA A 107 -13.91 -0.73 -4.35
N MET A 108 -12.81 -0.93 -5.08
CA MET A 108 -12.62 -0.43 -6.45
C MET A 108 -13.31 -1.29 -7.51
N GLY A 109 -14.00 -2.38 -7.12
CA GLY A 109 -14.77 -3.26 -8.00
C GLY A 109 -13.94 -4.36 -8.66
N ALA A 110 -12.70 -4.59 -8.25
CA ALA A 110 -11.85 -5.63 -8.82
C ALA A 110 -12.26 -7.04 -8.34
N ASN A 111 -11.99 -8.05 -9.18
CA ASN A 111 -12.03 -9.46 -8.81
C ASN A 111 -10.74 -9.83 -8.08
N VAL A 112 -10.78 -9.86 -6.75
CA VAL A 112 -9.56 -10.02 -5.96
C VAL A 112 -9.26 -11.49 -5.66
N THR A 113 -8.06 -11.92 -6.00
CA THR A 113 -7.47 -13.21 -5.60
C THR A 113 -6.33 -12.97 -4.63
N VAL A 114 -6.36 -13.62 -3.47
CA VAL A 114 -5.23 -13.62 -2.54
C VAL A 114 -4.24 -14.72 -2.92
N LEU A 115 -2.97 -14.37 -3.04
CA LEU A 115 -1.87 -15.33 -3.20
C LEU A 115 -1.16 -15.51 -1.86
N SER A 116 -1.21 -16.70 -1.30
CA SER A 116 -0.58 -17.05 -0.03
C SER A 116 0.21 -18.35 -0.17
N ARG A 117 1.15 -18.61 0.75
CA ARG A 117 1.87 -19.90 0.72
C ARG A 117 0.94 -21.09 0.96
N THR A 118 -0.08 -20.92 1.80
CA THR A 118 -1.01 -21.97 2.21
C THR A 118 -2.45 -21.44 2.18
N THR A 119 -3.43 -22.33 2.23
CA THR A 119 -4.85 -22.02 2.26
C THR A 119 -5.41 -21.66 3.65
N ASN A 120 -4.58 -21.68 4.70
CA ASN A 120 -5.04 -21.50 6.10
C ASN A 120 -5.83 -20.21 6.37
N LYS A 121 -5.68 -19.19 5.52
CA LYS A 121 -6.37 -17.91 5.63
C LYS A 121 -7.50 -17.74 4.61
N GLU A 122 -7.99 -18.82 4.00
CA GLU A 122 -9.02 -18.72 2.95
C GLU A 122 -10.33 -18.11 3.47
N ALA A 123 -10.79 -18.56 4.64
CA ALA A 123 -12.00 -18.00 5.25
C ALA A 123 -11.87 -16.50 5.52
N TYR A 124 -10.72 -16.07 6.05
CA TYR A 124 -10.43 -14.67 6.29
C TYR A 124 -10.32 -13.86 4.99
N ALA A 125 -9.71 -14.39 3.95
CA ALA A 125 -9.67 -13.73 2.63
C ALA A 125 -11.07 -13.48 2.06
N LYS A 126 -11.98 -14.46 2.20
CA LYS A 126 -13.37 -14.33 1.78
C LYS A 126 -14.14 -13.30 2.61
N GLU A 127 -13.91 -13.26 3.92
CA GLU A 127 -14.49 -12.25 4.82
C GLU A 127 -14.11 -10.83 4.39
N LEU A 128 -12.88 -10.63 3.92
CA LEU A 128 -12.40 -9.35 3.37
C LEU A 128 -12.95 -9.02 1.97
N GLY A 129 -13.71 -9.93 1.36
CA GLY A 129 -14.31 -9.76 0.03
C GLY A 129 -13.50 -10.36 -1.13
N ALA A 130 -12.38 -11.05 -0.88
CA ALA A 130 -11.68 -11.74 -1.94
C ALA A 130 -12.51 -12.89 -2.52
N SER A 131 -12.51 -13.05 -3.84
CA SER A 131 -13.22 -14.13 -4.53
C SER A 131 -12.63 -15.49 -4.22
N ARG A 132 -11.32 -15.57 -4.03
CA ARG A 132 -10.60 -16.82 -3.71
C ARG A 132 -9.23 -16.55 -3.10
N LEU A 133 -8.65 -17.61 -2.53
CA LEU A 133 -7.26 -17.67 -2.13
C LEU A 133 -6.59 -18.84 -2.85
N LEU A 134 -5.42 -18.60 -3.41
CA LEU A 134 -4.60 -19.62 -4.08
C LEU A 134 -3.30 -19.85 -3.29
N ALA A 135 -2.94 -21.13 -3.13
CA ALA A 135 -1.70 -21.51 -2.44
C ALA A 135 -0.53 -21.54 -3.45
N THR A 136 0.43 -20.64 -3.26
CA THR A 136 1.62 -20.56 -4.13
C THR A 136 2.61 -21.71 -3.95
N SER A 137 2.41 -22.57 -2.94
CA SER A 137 3.18 -23.80 -2.71
C SER A 137 2.68 -25.00 -3.50
N GLU A 138 1.55 -24.86 -4.22
CA GLU A 138 1.03 -25.95 -5.04
C GLU A 138 1.96 -26.24 -6.22
N PRO A 139 2.12 -27.52 -6.58
CA PRO A 139 2.86 -27.89 -7.79
C PRO A 139 2.28 -27.18 -9.02
N ASP A 140 3.15 -26.76 -9.92
CA ASP A 140 2.78 -26.10 -11.17
C ASP A 140 1.94 -24.81 -11.05
N PHE A 141 1.89 -24.20 -9.85
CA PHE A 141 1.13 -22.97 -9.57
C PHE A 141 1.35 -21.89 -10.65
N PHE A 142 2.59 -21.55 -10.96
CA PHE A 142 2.92 -20.50 -11.94
C PHE A 142 2.53 -20.87 -13.37
N THR A 143 2.54 -22.15 -13.70
CA THR A 143 2.13 -22.65 -15.02
C THR A 143 0.61 -22.60 -15.17
N ASN A 144 -0.09 -23.04 -14.13
CA ASN A 144 -1.55 -23.14 -14.14
C ASN A 144 -2.25 -21.77 -14.14
N HIS A 145 -1.57 -20.73 -13.61
CA HIS A 145 -2.14 -19.38 -13.45
C HIS A 145 -1.47 -18.34 -14.36
N ARG A 146 -0.77 -18.78 -15.41
CA ARG A 146 -0.07 -17.89 -16.34
C ARG A 146 -1.04 -16.94 -17.05
N GLY A 147 -0.70 -15.63 -17.06
CA GLY A 147 -1.47 -14.61 -17.77
C GLY A 147 -2.87 -14.37 -17.20
N GLU A 148 -3.08 -14.64 -15.92
CA GLU A 148 -4.42 -14.59 -15.31
C GLU A 148 -4.79 -13.21 -14.76
N PHE A 149 -3.80 -12.42 -14.32
CA PHE A 149 -4.04 -11.19 -13.58
C PHE A 149 -3.72 -9.95 -14.42
N ASP A 150 -4.54 -8.91 -14.23
CA ASP A 150 -4.32 -7.58 -14.81
C ASP A 150 -3.34 -6.78 -13.96
N PHE A 151 -3.32 -7.04 -12.64
CA PHE A 151 -2.47 -6.35 -11.69
C PHE A 151 -2.09 -7.28 -10.52
N ILE A 152 -0.86 -7.13 -10.01
CA ILE A 152 -0.39 -7.86 -8.82
C ILE A 152 0.13 -6.84 -7.81
N LEU A 153 -0.53 -6.77 -6.65
CA LEU A 153 -0.08 -6.00 -5.49
C LEU A 153 0.77 -6.88 -4.59
N ASN A 154 2.08 -6.66 -4.58
CA ASN A 154 2.98 -7.40 -3.69
C ASN A 154 3.11 -6.72 -2.34
N THR A 155 2.71 -7.40 -1.27
CA THR A 155 2.82 -6.92 0.12
C THR A 155 3.79 -7.77 0.96
N ILE A 156 4.59 -8.64 0.32
CA ILE A 156 5.56 -9.50 1.00
C ILE A 156 6.92 -8.80 1.04
N SER A 157 7.56 -8.79 2.20
CA SER A 157 8.90 -8.25 2.41
C SER A 157 10.03 -9.30 2.32
N ALA A 158 9.68 -10.57 2.10
CA ALA A 158 10.65 -11.65 1.92
C ALA A 158 11.07 -11.79 0.44
N PRO A 159 12.22 -12.39 0.14
CA PRO A 159 12.60 -12.74 -1.22
C PRO A 159 11.54 -13.61 -1.89
N ILE A 160 11.18 -13.26 -3.12
CA ILE A 160 10.18 -13.97 -3.93
C ILE A 160 10.78 -14.36 -5.29
N ALA A 161 10.23 -15.39 -5.92
CA ALA A 161 10.54 -15.77 -7.28
C ALA A 161 9.89 -14.80 -8.28
N LEU A 162 10.39 -13.55 -8.35
CA LEU A 162 9.77 -12.44 -9.09
C LEU A 162 9.40 -12.82 -10.53
N ARG A 163 10.29 -13.55 -11.23
CA ARG A 163 10.03 -14.01 -12.61
C ARG A 163 8.77 -14.87 -12.72
N GLY A 164 8.51 -15.72 -11.72
CA GLY A 164 7.29 -16.54 -11.69
C GLY A 164 6.03 -15.67 -11.58
N TYR A 165 6.05 -14.70 -10.65
CA TYR A 165 4.92 -13.79 -10.47
C TYR A 165 4.68 -12.87 -11.67
N LEU A 166 5.73 -12.39 -12.34
CA LEU A 166 5.58 -11.62 -13.59
C LEU A 166 4.92 -12.44 -14.69
N GLY A 167 5.15 -13.76 -14.72
CA GLY A 167 4.48 -14.66 -15.66
C GLY A 167 2.98 -14.85 -15.41
N LEU A 168 2.46 -14.45 -14.25
CA LEU A 168 1.03 -14.47 -13.95
C LEU A 168 0.28 -13.26 -14.53
N LEU A 169 0.98 -12.19 -14.93
CA LEU A 169 0.39 -11.04 -15.60
C LEU A 169 0.02 -11.35 -17.05
N LYS A 170 -1.11 -10.73 -17.50
CA LYS A 170 -1.55 -10.75 -18.88
C LYS A 170 -0.58 -10.07 -19.82
#